data_7fdd40176e867735750b9d5f0a5cde2e
#
_entry.id   7fdd40176e867735750b9d5f0a5cde2e
#
_cell.length_a   1.000
_cell.length_b   1.000
_cell.length_c   1.000
_cell.angle_alpha   90.00
_cell.angle_beta   90.00
_cell.angle_gamma   90.00
#
_symmetry.space_group_name_H-M   'P 1'
#
loop_
_entity.id
_entity.type
_entity.pdbx_description
1 polymer ?
#
loop_
_entity_poly.entity_id
_entity_poly.type
_entity_poly.pdbx_seq_one_letter_code
_entity_poly.pdbx_strand_id
1 'polypeptide(L)'
;MAAGETTKRSDLDAGSLVALLRAQAAAELSGEEEVWAVVDMSELRKPYARGMEALMRVRALGGEGTVPGYRTLNVLGVGRGGRRGVLHHRLFSSTEEAFASESREVQDALAAVGAAFAERPGAVTYLMDSAFDDAAVWAAVWGQGNRLVCRLKHAERLVEHPDGAGGWRAGHLAEAVGRTAELARVRTEMPVRKRGQRRAKRQPTTAAVAACPVRVRYREDLRTPRPGPEQHKEAWLVVVRLENVDADPWLLLTDWPVDDEAAALRVFRMDRTRWAVEDSFKFTKQILGWEDVQLLDLEAVRTLVALGWVAAGFLYHLGVTFDWPEIRLLGRLGGWEPRKDRPPGRTLLTRGLHSLLDHRRTDAILRDEIRRHGRLPPRLAALLGPPWSDQ
;
A
#
# COMPACT_ATOMS: atom_id res chain seq x y z
N MET A 1 -2.45 15.56 49.62
CA MET A 1 -3.00 15.00 48.37
C MET A 1 -2.42 15.83 47.24
N ALA A 2 -1.38 15.35 46.61
CA ALA A 2 -0.75 16.03 45.48
C ALA A 2 -1.48 15.58 44.21
N ALA A 3 -2.08 16.54 43.51
CA ALA A 3 -2.66 16.31 42.19
C ALA A 3 -1.51 15.95 41.25
N GLY A 4 -1.61 14.74 40.67
CA GLY A 4 -0.66 14.30 39.67
C GLY A 4 -0.72 15.22 38.47
N GLU A 5 0.42 15.81 38.11
CA GLU A 5 0.61 16.47 36.84
C GLU A 5 0.38 15.45 35.73
N THR A 6 -0.71 15.66 35.01
CA THR A 6 -0.99 14.93 33.77
C THR A 6 0.11 15.32 32.79
N THR A 7 1.03 14.42 32.55
CA THR A 7 2.08 14.54 31.54
C THR A 7 1.42 14.99 30.23
N LYS A 8 1.79 16.15 29.70
CA LYS A 8 1.35 16.64 28.39
C LYS A 8 1.52 15.53 27.37
N ARG A 9 0.41 15.03 26.80
CA ARG A 9 0.40 14.20 25.60
C ARG A 9 1.26 14.95 24.58
N SER A 10 2.24 14.28 24.01
CA SER A 10 3.05 14.86 22.93
C SER A 10 2.11 15.26 21.80
N ASP A 11 2.34 16.41 21.18
CA ASP A 11 1.59 16.91 20.01
C ASP A 11 1.75 16.02 18.77
N LEU A 12 2.42 14.89 18.90
CA LEU A 12 2.69 13.92 17.85
C LEU A 12 1.64 12.83 17.87
N ASP A 13 0.60 13.00 17.09
CA ASP A 13 -0.44 12.00 16.85
C ASP A 13 -0.33 11.35 15.47
N ALA A 14 -0.99 10.20 15.29
CA ALA A 14 -0.97 9.45 14.04
C ALA A 14 -1.52 10.27 12.85
N GLY A 15 -2.54 11.10 13.07
CA GLY A 15 -3.16 11.93 12.04
C GLY A 15 -2.18 12.95 11.48
N SER A 16 -1.48 13.67 12.36
CA SER A 16 -0.46 14.65 12.00
C SER A 16 0.70 14.02 11.23
N LEU A 17 1.18 12.84 11.67
CA LEU A 17 2.22 12.08 10.95
C LEU A 17 1.78 11.69 9.55
N VAL A 18 0.56 11.20 9.39
CA VAL A 18 0.01 10.81 8.08
C VAL A 18 -0.21 12.01 7.19
N ALA A 19 -0.63 13.16 7.74
CA ALA A 19 -0.77 14.39 6.96
C ALA A 19 0.57 14.88 6.41
N LEU A 20 1.65 14.84 7.21
CA LEU A 20 3.00 15.18 6.78
C LEU A 20 3.51 14.22 5.69
N LEU A 21 3.32 12.90 5.86
CA LEU A 21 3.68 11.90 4.86
C LEU A 21 2.96 12.13 3.53
N ARG A 22 1.67 12.44 3.58
CA ARG A 22 0.86 12.74 2.40
C ARG A 22 1.37 13.98 1.69
N ALA A 23 1.63 15.06 2.42
CA ALA A 23 2.16 16.30 1.86
C ALA A 23 3.51 16.08 1.17
N GLN A 24 4.42 15.35 1.81
CA GLN A 24 5.71 14.98 1.22
C GLN A 24 5.52 14.13 -0.03
N ALA A 25 4.72 13.07 0.04
CA ALA A 25 4.46 12.19 -1.11
C ALA A 25 3.81 12.94 -2.28
N ALA A 26 2.85 13.85 -2.01
CA ALA A 26 2.24 14.66 -3.04
C ALA A 26 3.25 15.61 -3.70
N ALA A 27 4.15 16.22 -2.91
CA ALA A 27 5.23 17.07 -3.44
C ALA A 27 6.22 16.27 -4.31
N GLU A 28 6.63 15.07 -3.89
CA GLU A 28 7.55 14.21 -4.64
C GLU A 28 6.92 13.68 -5.94
N LEU A 29 5.59 13.52 -5.96
CA LEU A 29 4.82 13.05 -7.12
C LEU A 29 4.21 14.20 -7.95
N SER A 30 4.44 15.46 -7.57
CA SER A 30 3.85 16.63 -8.26
C SER A 30 4.29 16.76 -9.71
N GLY A 31 5.51 16.34 -10.04
CA GLY A 31 6.05 16.34 -11.41
C GLY A 31 5.60 15.18 -12.28
N GLU A 32 4.87 14.19 -11.73
CA GLU A 32 4.34 13.08 -12.52
C GLU A 32 3.07 13.51 -13.25
N GLU A 33 2.95 13.17 -14.53
CA GLU A 33 1.75 13.43 -15.31
C GLU A 33 0.53 12.71 -14.74
N GLU A 34 0.74 11.50 -14.21
CA GLU A 34 -0.25 10.64 -13.58
C GLU A 34 0.33 9.95 -12.35
N VAL A 35 -0.45 9.90 -11.29
CA VAL A 35 -0.13 9.19 -10.03
C VAL A 35 -1.04 7.98 -9.89
N TRP A 36 -0.46 6.81 -9.75
CA TRP A 36 -1.20 5.59 -9.43
C TRP A 36 -1.29 5.41 -7.93
N ALA A 37 -2.49 5.59 -7.39
CA ALA A 37 -2.77 5.47 -5.97
C ALA A 37 -3.28 4.05 -5.65
N VAL A 38 -2.39 3.19 -5.17
CA VAL A 38 -2.72 1.81 -4.80
C VAL A 38 -3.42 1.81 -3.45
N VAL A 39 -4.68 1.39 -3.42
CA VAL A 39 -5.50 1.28 -2.20
C VAL A 39 -5.54 -0.17 -1.77
N ASP A 40 -5.19 -0.45 -0.51
CA ASP A 40 -5.25 -1.81 0.02
C ASP A 40 -5.45 -1.81 1.54
N MET A 41 -6.07 -2.87 2.04
CA MET A 41 -6.26 -3.14 3.46
C MET A 41 -5.37 -4.29 3.93
N SER A 42 -4.93 -4.20 5.17
CA SER A 42 -4.17 -5.28 5.79
C SER A 42 -4.56 -5.42 7.25
N GLU A 43 -4.26 -6.58 7.84
CA GLU A 43 -4.52 -6.85 9.25
C GLU A 43 -3.24 -6.68 10.07
N LEU A 44 -3.38 -6.06 11.23
CA LEU A 44 -2.41 -6.08 12.33
C LEU A 44 -2.88 -7.13 13.33
N ARG A 45 -2.32 -8.33 13.28
CA ARG A 45 -2.75 -9.47 14.09
C ARG A 45 -2.12 -9.43 15.47
N LYS A 46 -2.94 -9.69 16.49
CA LYS A 46 -2.55 -9.73 17.90
C LYS A 46 -3.09 -11.00 18.57
N PRO A 47 -2.70 -12.19 18.11
CA PRO A 47 -3.34 -13.46 18.48
C PRO A 47 -3.32 -13.74 19.98
N TYR A 48 -2.36 -13.18 20.71
CA TYR A 48 -2.22 -13.37 22.15
C TYR A 48 -2.70 -12.18 22.99
N ALA A 49 -3.08 -11.07 22.37
CA ALA A 49 -3.53 -9.88 23.09
C ALA A 49 -4.94 -10.10 23.67
N ARG A 50 -5.11 -9.72 24.94
CA ARG A 50 -6.41 -9.78 25.65
C ARG A 50 -6.81 -8.43 26.23
N GLY A 51 -5.84 -7.60 26.60
CA GLY A 51 -6.06 -6.33 27.28
C GLY A 51 -5.79 -5.08 26.44
N MET A 52 -5.54 -5.23 25.13
CA MET A 52 -5.40 -4.08 24.22
C MET A 52 -6.78 -3.48 23.94
N GLU A 53 -6.84 -2.16 23.87
CA GLU A 53 -8.07 -1.41 23.64
C GLU A 53 -8.64 -1.68 22.24
N ALA A 54 -9.97 -1.74 22.15
CA ALA A 54 -10.74 -1.84 20.91
C ALA A 54 -10.28 -2.97 19.93
N LEU A 55 -9.87 -4.14 20.46
CA LEU A 55 -9.53 -5.29 19.61
C LEU A 55 -10.76 -5.78 18.84
N MET A 56 -10.62 -5.87 17.53
CA MET A 56 -11.59 -6.52 16.65
C MET A 56 -11.14 -7.92 16.23
N ARG A 57 -11.97 -8.65 15.49
CA ARG A 57 -11.61 -9.94 14.89
C ARG A 57 -11.10 -9.73 13.46
N VAL A 58 -9.87 -10.15 13.20
CA VAL A 58 -9.25 -10.08 11.89
C VAL A 58 -8.89 -11.49 11.40
N ARG A 59 -8.67 -11.68 10.09
CA ARG A 59 -8.32 -12.96 9.51
C ARG A 59 -7.01 -13.51 10.08
N ALA A 60 -7.01 -14.77 10.49
CA ALA A 60 -5.81 -15.44 10.96
C ALA A 60 -4.78 -15.65 9.85
N LEU A 61 -3.51 -15.78 10.21
CA LEU A 61 -2.45 -16.15 9.28
C LEU A 61 -2.73 -17.59 8.78
N GLY A 62 -2.79 -17.76 7.46
CA GLY A 62 -3.16 -19.05 6.86
C GLY A 62 -4.59 -19.11 6.33
N GLY A 63 -5.45 -18.15 6.69
CA GLY A 63 -6.77 -17.96 6.12
C GLY A 63 -7.91 -18.72 6.81
N GLU A 64 -7.63 -19.54 7.81
CA GLU A 64 -8.64 -20.27 8.59
C GLU A 64 -8.92 -19.55 9.93
N GLY A 65 -10.18 -19.16 10.13
CA GLY A 65 -10.65 -18.51 11.34
C GLY A 65 -10.20 -17.05 11.50
N THR A 66 -10.37 -16.52 12.71
CA THR A 66 -10.05 -15.13 13.06
C THR A 66 -9.28 -15.05 14.37
N VAL A 67 -8.48 -14.00 14.52
CA VAL A 67 -7.72 -13.67 15.73
C VAL A 67 -7.99 -12.23 16.15
N PRO A 68 -7.70 -11.85 17.41
CA PRO A 68 -7.73 -10.45 17.81
C PRO A 68 -6.75 -9.61 16.98
N GLY A 69 -7.09 -8.35 16.72
CA GLY A 69 -6.22 -7.44 15.98
C GLY A 69 -6.92 -6.16 15.56
N TYR A 70 -6.31 -5.48 14.61
CA TYR A 70 -6.81 -4.26 13.99
C TYR A 70 -6.74 -4.37 12.49
N ARG A 71 -7.48 -3.52 11.79
CA ARG A 71 -7.37 -3.39 10.33
C ARG A 71 -6.65 -2.09 9.98
N THR A 72 -5.89 -2.11 8.90
CA THR A 72 -5.24 -0.92 8.36
C THR A 72 -5.70 -0.69 6.93
N LEU A 73 -6.00 0.56 6.60
CA LEU A 73 -6.22 1.05 5.25
C LEU A 73 -5.01 1.88 4.83
N ASN A 74 -4.50 1.62 3.64
CA ASN A 74 -3.28 2.27 3.16
C ASN A 74 -3.45 2.68 1.71
N VAL A 75 -2.92 3.86 1.36
CA VAL A 75 -2.83 4.33 -0.01
C VAL A 75 -1.38 4.67 -0.31
N LEU A 76 -0.82 3.95 -1.28
CA LEU A 76 0.55 4.14 -1.74
C LEU A 76 0.53 4.80 -3.11
N GLY A 77 1.09 6.00 -3.23
CA GLY A 77 1.32 6.66 -4.51
C GLY A 77 2.50 6.04 -5.24
N VAL A 78 2.32 5.75 -6.53
CA VAL A 78 3.35 5.23 -7.43
C VAL A 78 3.41 6.13 -8.65
N GLY A 79 4.56 6.77 -8.86
CA GLY A 79 4.86 7.56 -10.05
C GLY A 79 5.55 6.74 -11.13
N ARG A 80 5.70 7.37 -12.29
CA ARG A 80 6.48 6.83 -13.41
C ARG A 80 7.91 6.56 -12.98
N GLY A 81 8.51 5.47 -13.41
CA GLY A 81 9.86 5.09 -12.98
C GLY A 81 9.93 4.42 -11.60
N GLY A 82 8.78 4.17 -10.95
CA GLY A 82 8.70 3.40 -9.71
C GLY A 82 8.91 4.22 -8.43
N ARG A 83 8.89 5.56 -8.51
CA ARG A 83 8.81 6.43 -7.34
C ARG A 83 7.62 6.03 -6.48
N ARG A 84 7.79 6.06 -5.18
CA ARG A 84 6.73 5.69 -4.23
C ARG A 84 6.63 6.71 -3.12
N GLY A 85 5.39 6.98 -2.68
CA GLY A 85 5.12 7.81 -1.53
C GLY A 85 3.90 7.31 -0.76
N VAL A 86 3.86 7.54 0.55
CA VAL A 86 2.74 7.14 1.41
C VAL A 86 1.71 8.26 1.40
N LEU A 87 0.59 8.05 0.70
CA LEU A 87 -0.48 9.05 0.56
C LEU A 87 -1.48 9.00 1.70
N HIS A 88 -1.72 7.81 2.26
CA HIS A 88 -2.63 7.65 3.40
C HIS A 88 -2.29 6.39 4.19
N HIS A 89 -2.52 6.47 5.51
CA HIS A 89 -2.54 5.34 6.42
C HIS A 89 -3.58 5.58 7.52
N ARG A 90 -4.35 4.57 7.82
CA ARG A 90 -5.29 4.56 8.94
C ARG A 90 -5.33 3.18 9.58
N LEU A 91 -5.11 3.11 10.89
CA LEU A 91 -5.40 1.93 11.69
C LEU A 91 -6.74 2.15 12.38
N PHE A 92 -7.65 1.19 12.24
CA PHE A 92 -9.00 1.27 12.79
C PHE A 92 -9.49 -0.07 13.32
N SER A 93 -10.56 0.01 14.11
CA SER A 93 -11.29 -1.15 14.62
C SER A 93 -12.79 -0.96 14.44
N SER A 94 -13.48 -2.05 14.10
CA SER A 94 -14.95 -2.06 14.04
C SER A 94 -15.62 -2.03 15.41
N THR A 95 -14.86 -2.11 16.50
CA THR A 95 -15.37 -2.01 17.88
C THR A 95 -15.26 -0.61 18.46
N GLU A 96 -14.67 0.34 17.72
CA GLU A 96 -14.66 1.75 18.12
C GLU A 96 -16.05 2.36 18.01
N GLU A 97 -16.42 3.20 18.97
CA GLU A 97 -17.72 3.90 18.98
C GLU A 97 -17.90 4.78 17.72
N ALA A 98 -16.84 5.43 17.27
CA ALA A 98 -16.85 6.29 16.11
C ALA A 98 -16.79 5.54 14.76
N PHE A 99 -16.63 4.22 14.75
CA PHE A 99 -16.54 3.45 13.52
C PHE A 99 -17.90 3.36 12.82
N ALA A 100 -18.00 3.90 11.61
CA ALA A 100 -19.22 3.81 10.80
C ALA A 100 -19.22 2.56 9.90
N SER A 101 -18.17 2.38 9.09
CA SER A 101 -18.01 1.22 8.20
C SER A 101 -16.66 1.26 7.49
N GLU A 102 -16.20 0.10 6.98
CA GLU A 102 -15.00 0.02 6.14
C GLU A 102 -15.11 0.88 4.88
N SER A 103 -16.27 0.89 4.23
CA SER A 103 -16.53 1.74 3.06
C SER A 103 -16.38 3.24 3.40
N ARG A 104 -16.76 3.66 4.60
CA ARG A 104 -16.57 5.05 5.05
C ARG A 104 -15.09 5.37 5.26
N GLU A 105 -14.34 4.48 5.91
CA GLU A 105 -12.89 4.64 6.07
C GLU A 105 -12.19 4.79 4.71
N VAL A 106 -12.62 4.00 3.71
CA VAL A 106 -12.10 4.12 2.34
C VAL A 106 -12.45 5.46 1.70
N GLN A 107 -13.71 5.90 1.79
CA GLN A 107 -14.15 7.19 1.24
C GLN A 107 -13.38 8.36 1.87
N ASP A 108 -13.16 8.35 3.19
CA ASP A 108 -12.40 9.37 3.90
C ASP A 108 -10.91 9.37 3.45
N ALA A 109 -10.32 8.20 3.22
CA ALA A 109 -8.98 8.08 2.67
C ALA A 109 -8.88 8.65 1.25
N LEU A 110 -9.85 8.31 0.39
CA LEU A 110 -9.92 8.84 -0.98
C LEU A 110 -10.08 10.37 -0.97
N ALA A 111 -10.94 10.91 -0.11
CA ALA A 111 -11.12 12.35 0.04
C ALA A 111 -9.83 13.05 0.48
N ALA A 112 -9.12 12.47 1.46
CA ALA A 112 -7.85 13.02 1.94
C ALA A 112 -6.75 12.99 0.87
N VAL A 113 -6.69 11.94 0.05
CA VAL A 113 -5.74 11.85 -1.07
C VAL A 113 -6.13 12.79 -2.18
N GLY A 114 -7.41 12.84 -2.58
CA GLY A 114 -7.90 13.75 -3.60
C GLY A 114 -7.64 15.22 -3.27
N ALA A 115 -7.81 15.61 -1.99
CA ALA A 115 -7.50 16.96 -1.52
C ALA A 115 -6.00 17.32 -1.69
N ALA A 116 -5.08 16.35 -1.55
CA ALA A 116 -3.65 16.59 -1.76
C ALA A 116 -3.27 16.81 -3.24
N PHE A 117 -4.16 16.48 -4.17
CA PHE A 117 -4.01 16.70 -5.61
C PHE A 117 -5.11 17.59 -6.20
N ALA A 118 -5.79 18.39 -5.37
CA ALA A 118 -6.94 19.19 -5.79
C ALA A 118 -6.62 20.20 -6.92
N GLU A 119 -5.39 20.69 -7.00
CA GLU A 119 -4.93 21.58 -8.08
C GLU A 119 -4.74 20.84 -9.42
N ARG A 120 -4.83 19.52 -9.42
CA ARG A 120 -4.58 18.64 -10.58
C ARG A 120 -5.70 17.61 -10.73
N PRO A 121 -6.95 18.03 -11.04
CA PRO A 121 -8.07 17.11 -11.22
C PRO A 121 -7.75 16.05 -12.27
N GLY A 122 -8.05 14.79 -11.97
CA GLY A 122 -7.80 13.66 -12.87
C GLY A 122 -6.35 13.15 -12.90
N ALA A 123 -5.43 13.74 -12.12
CA ALA A 123 -4.05 13.26 -12.05
C ALA A 123 -3.91 11.93 -11.29
N VAL A 124 -4.90 11.55 -10.50
CA VAL A 124 -4.86 10.33 -9.69
C VAL A 124 -5.70 9.24 -10.33
N THR A 125 -5.10 8.07 -10.53
CA THR A 125 -5.81 6.83 -10.87
C THR A 125 -5.71 5.87 -9.68
N TYR A 126 -6.84 5.57 -9.04
CA TYR A 126 -6.89 4.64 -7.93
C TYR A 126 -6.86 3.19 -8.43
N LEU A 127 -5.94 2.39 -7.90
CA LEU A 127 -5.78 0.97 -8.20
C LEU A 127 -6.28 0.15 -7.02
N MET A 128 -7.35 -0.61 -7.24
CA MET A 128 -8.11 -1.29 -6.19
C MET A 128 -8.22 -2.78 -6.47
N ASP A 129 -8.15 -3.59 -5.41
CA ASP A 129 -8.45 -5.01 -5.52
C ASP A 129 -9.95 -5.29 -5.40
N SER A 130 -10.32 -6.56 -5.44
CA SER A 130 -11.71 -7.00 -5.38
C SER A 130 -12.40 -6.74 -4.03
N ALA A 131 -11.69 -6.33 -2.99
CA ALA A 131 -12.30 -5.92 -1.72
C ALA A 131 -13.00 -4.55 -1.84
N PHE A 132 -12.62 -3.75 -2.84
CA PHE A 132 -13.17 -2.42 -3.12
C PHE A 132 -14.21 -2.43 -4.25
N ASP A 133 -14.77 -3.60 -4.60
CA ASP A 133 -15.90 -3.74 -5.53
C ASP A 133 -17.19 -3.19 -4.88
N ASP A 134 -17.23 -1.88 -4.66
CA ASP A 134 -18.30 -1.14 -4.00
C ASP A 134 -18.61 0.14 -4.79
N ALA A 135 -19.87 0.28 -5.23
CA ALA A 135 -20.32 1.43 -6.01
C ALA A 135 -20.18 2.77 -5.28
N ALA A 136 -20.30 2.79 -3.94
CA ALA A 136 -20.10 4.00 -3.16
C ALA A 136 -18.63 4.43 -3.10
N VAL A 137 -17.70 3.47 -3.10
CA VAL A 137 -16.26 3.74 -3.22
C VAL A 137 -15.93 4.31 -4.60
N TRP A 138 -16.49 3.75 -5.67
CA TRP A 138 -16.29 4.25 -7.03
C TRP A 138 -16.87 5.65 -7.21
N ALA A 139 -18.08 5.90 -6.66
CA ALA A 139 -18.69 7.22 -6.66
C ALA A 139 -17.79 8.28 -6.01
N ALA A 140 -17.14 7.94 -4.89
CA ALA A 140 -16.22 8.84 -4.21
C ALA A 140 -14.98 9.18 -5.06
N VAL A 141 -14.48 8.24 -5.88
CA VAL A 141 -13.40 8.50 -6.85
C VAL A 141 -13.89 9.44 -7.96
N TRP A 142 -15.01 9.10 -8.60
CA TRP A 142 -15.53 9.86 -9.73
C TRP A 142 -16.02 11.25 -9.33
N GLY A 143 -16.59 11.40 -8.13
CA GLY A 143 -16.99 12.70 -7.58
C GLY A 143 -15.84 13.71 -7.42
N GLN A 144 -14.60 13.22 -7.33
CA GLN A 144 -13.38 14.02 -7.28
C GLN A 144 -12.77 14.28 -8.69
N GLY A 145 -13.40 13.80 -9.76
CA GLY A 145 -12.85 13.86 -11.11
C GLY A 145 -11.66 12.93 -11.35
N ASN A 146 -11.36 12.04 -10.41
CA ASN A 146 -10.29 11.06 -10.50
C ASN A 146 -10.74 9.78 -11.23
N ARG A 147 -9.80 8.90 -11.53
CA ARG A 147 -10.03 7.66 -12.27
C ARG A 147 -9.77 6.43 -11.40
N LEU A 148 -10.27 5.27 -11.84
CA LEU A 148 -10.03 4.01 -11.16
C LEU A 148 -9.71 2.86 -12.12
N VAL A 149 -9.00 1.87 -11.58
CA VAL A 149 -8.94 0.51 -12.06
C VAL A 149 -9.25 -0.39 -10.86
N CYS A 150 -10.40 -1.03 -10.87
CA CYS A 150 -10.87 -1.88 -9.79
C CYS A 150 -11.11 -3.31 -10.27
N ARG A 151 -10.54 -4.30 -9.58
CA ARG A 151 -10.87 -5.68 -9.84
C ARG A 151 -12.26 -5.99 -9.29
N LEU A 152 -13.15 -6.53 -10.13
CA LEU A 152 -14.47 -6.95 -9.69
C LEU A 152 -14.37 -8.26 -8.90
N LYS A 153 -15.08 -8.32 -7.79
CA LYS A 153 -15.23 -9.52 -6.95
C LYS A 153 -16.34 -10.40 -7.44
N HIS A 154 -17.43 -9.79 -7.91
CA HIS A 154 -18.66 -10.45 -8.24
C HIS A 154 -18.84 -10.54 -9.77
N ALA A 155 -18.69 -11.72 -10.35
CA ALA A 155 -19.03 -11.97 -11.75
C ALA A 155 -20.50 -11.65 -12.07
N GLU A 156 -21.36 -11.68 -11.04
CA GLU A 156 -22.78 -11.35 -11.09
C GLU A 156 -23.09 -9.85 -11.12
N ARG A 157 -22.08 -8.98 -11.00
CA ARG A 157 -22.27 -7.52 -11.06
C ARG A 157 -22.87 -7.13 -12.41
N LEU A 158 -23.97 -6.37 -12.36
CA LEU A 158 -24.62 -5.86 -13.55
C LEU A 158 -23.81 -4.70 -14.12
N VAL A 159 -23.53 -4.77 -15.40
CA VAL A 159 -23.04 -3.69 -16.24
C VAL A 159 -24.01 -3.46 -17.37
N GLU A 160 -24.19 -2.21 -17.80
CA GLU A 160 -25.16 -1.85 -18.81
C GLU A 160 -24.50 -1.71 -20.18
N HIS A 161 -25.31 -1.85 -21.22
CA HIS A 161 -24.90 -1.50 -22.57
C HIS A 161 -24.61 0.02 -22.67
N PRO A 162 -23.61 0.47 -23.44
CA PRO A 162 -23.29 1.88 -23.58
C PRO A 162 -24.47 2.75 -24.03
N ASP A 163 -25.33 2.21 -24.87
CA ASP A 163 -26.56 2.88 -25.36
C ASP A 163 -27.74 2.80 -24.39
N GLY A 164 -27.60 2.08 -23.27
CA GLY A 164 -28.65 1.91 -22.27
C GLY A 164 -29.73 0.87 -22.64
N ALA A 165 -29.56 0.10 -23.70
CA ALA A 165 -30.55 -0.84 -24.22
C ALA A 165 -30.69 -2.13 -23.38
N GLY A 166 -30.02 -2.24 -22.26
CA GLY A 166 -30.06 -3.39 -21.36
C GLY A 166 -28.76 -3.59 -20.59
N GLY A 167 -28.65 -4.70 -19.88
CA GLY A 167 -27.49 -4.98 -19.03
C GLY A 167 -27.09 -6.45 -19.09
N TRP A 168 -25.85 -6.71 -18.70
CA TRP A 168 -25.27 -8.04 -18.58
C TRP A 168 -24.66 -8.26 -17.22
N ARG A 169 -24.53 -9.52 -16.85
CA ARG A 169 -23.61 -9.88 -15.76
C ARG A 169 -22.19 -9.82 -16.29
N ALA A 170 -21.29 -9.18 -15.52
CA ALA A 170 -19.90 -8.97 -15.94
C ALA A 170 -19.19 -10.27 -16.33
N GLY A 171 -19.43 -11.36 -15.62
CA GLY A 171 -18.88 -12.68 -15.94
C GLY A 171 -19.34 -13.22 -17.29
N HIS A 172 -20.64 -13.14 -17.61
CA HIS A 172 -21.18 -13.58 -18.89
C HIS A 172 -20.66 -12.73 -20.06
N LEU A 173 -20.60 -11.41 -19.86
CA LEU A 173 -20.01 -10.52 -20.85
C LEU A 173 -18.53 -10.83 -21.07
N ALA A 174 -17.78 -11.13 -20.02
CA ALA A 174 -16.38 -11.49 -20.10
C ALA A 174 -16.13 -12.77 -20.89
N GLU A 175 -17.04 -13.76 -20.82
CA GLU A 175 -16.95 -14.97 -21.62
C GLU A 175 -17.12 -14.70 -23.11
N ALA A 176 -18.06 -13.83 -23.48
CA ALA A 176 -18.30 -13.44 -24.86
C ALA A 176 -17.13 -12.57 -25.41
N VAL A 177 -16.78 -11.52 -24.68
CA VAL A 177 -15.73 -10.55 -25.07
C VAL A 177 -14.34 -11.19 -25.15
N GLY A 178 -13.99 -12.03 -24.21
CA GLY A 178 -12.67 -12.65 -24.16
C GLY A 178 -12.36 -13.61 -25.29
N ARG A 179 -13.36 -13.97 -26.13
CA ARG A 179 -13.17 -14.79 -27.32
C ARG A 179 -13.11 -14.00 -28.63
N THR A 180 -13.64 -12.78 -28.65
CA THR A 180 -13.89 -12.04 -29.87
C THR A 180 -13.21 -10.67 -29.93
N ALA A 181 -12.84 -10.09 -28.79
CA ALA A 181 -12.33 -8.72 -28.69
C ALA A 181 -10.96 -8.63 -27.99
N GLU A 182 -10.07 -9.62 -28.27
CA GLU A 182 -8.69 -9.56 -27.77
C GLU A 182 -7.96 -8.38 -28.40
N LEU A 183 -7.45 -7.47 -27.55
CA LEU A 183 -6.71 -6.29 -27.95
C LEU A 183 -5.20 -6.46 -27.78
N ALA A 184 -4.76 -7.27 -26.81
CA ALA A 184 -3.34 -7.39 -26.48
C ALA A 184 -2.97 -8.77 -25.96
N ARG A 185 -1.71 -9.16 -26.20
CA ARG A 185 -1.04 -10.31 -25.56
C ARG A 185 0.29 -9.90 -24.96
N VAL A 186 0.50 -10.28 -23.69
CA VAL A 186 1.73 -9.92 -23.00
C VAL A 186 2.29 -11.07 -22.19
N ARG A 187 3.59 -11.34 -22.34
CA ARG A 187 4.32 -12.28 -21.48
C ARG A 187 4.44 -11.69 -20.08
N THR A 188 4.11 -12.48 -19.08
CA THR A 188 4.16 -12.08 -17.66
C THR A 188 4.58 -13.25 -16.79
N GLU A 189 4.79 -13.00 -15.52
CA GLU A 189 5.05 -14.04 -14.51
C GLU A 189 3.98 -14.00 -13.45
N MET A 190 3.46 -15.16 -13.09
CA MET A 190 2.47 -15.31 -12.03
C MET A 190 2.98 -16.19 -10.90
N PRO A 191 2.73 -15.82 -9.63
CA PRO A 191 3.00 -16.71 -8.52
C PRO A 191 1.98 -17.83 -8.51
N VAL A 192 2.40 -19.03 -8.85
CA VAL A 192 1.57 -20.23 -8.81
C VAL A 192 1.97 -21.07 -7.60
N ARG A 193 1.00 -21.36 -6.72
CA ARG A 193 1.18 -22.23 -5.56
C ARG A 193 0.63 -23.60 -5.86
N LYS A 194 1.51 -24.58 -6.03
CA LYS A 194 1.08 -25.99 -6.17
C LYS A 194 0.66 -26.55 -4.79
N ARG A 195 -0.32 -27.45 -4.80
CA ARG A 195 -0.79 -28.15 -3.58
C ARG A 195 0.41 -28.79 -2.85
N GLY A 196 0.54 -28.53 -1.54
CA GLY A 196 1.65 -29.02 -0.72
C GLY A 196 2.91 -28.13 -0.70
N GLN A 197 2.99 -27.09 -1.50
CA GLN A 197 4.14 -26.16 -1.45
C GLN A 197 3.92 -25.02 -0.46
N ARG A 198 4.93 -24.74 0.39
CA ARG A 198 4.88 -23.59 1.33
C ARG A 198 4.99 -22.23 0.62
N ARG A 199 5.64 -22.15 -0.54
CA ARG A 199 5.86 -20.91 -1.29
C ARG A 199 5.36 -21.05 -2.72
N ALA A 200 4.71 -20.00 -3.22
CA ALA A 200 4.40 -19.88 -4.63
C ALA A 200 5.71 -19.70 -5.43
N LYS A 201 5.81 -20.37 -6.58
CA LYS A 201 6.90 -20.15 -7.55
C LYS A 201 6.37 -19.25 -8.67
N ARG A 202 7.18 -18.30 -9.12
CA ARG A 202 6.86 -17.53 -10.31
C ARG A 202 6.95 -18.42 -11.53
N GLN A 203 5.91 -18.46 -12.32
CA GLN A 203 5.83 -19.20 -13.57
C GLN A 203 5.57 -18.21 -14.72
N PRO A 204 6.32 -18.33 -15.83
CA PRO A 204 6.03 -17.55 -17.02
C PRO A 204 4.66 -17.97 -17.57
N THR A 205 3.87 -17.00 -17.97
CA THR A 205 2.57 -17.18 -18.61
C THR A 205 2.34 -16.05 -19.62
N THR A 206 1.32 -16.20 -20.45
CA THR A 206 0.85 -15.14 -21.34
C THR A 206 -0.49 -14.65 -20.80
N ALA A 207 -0.65 -13.34 -20.70
CA ALA A 207 -1.93 -12.71 -20.43
C ALA A 207 -2.54 -12.24 -21.76
N ALA A 208 -3.74 -12.74 -22.08
CA ALA A 208 -4.58 -12.22 -23.14
C ALA A 208 -5.51 -11.18 -22.54
N VAL A 209 -5.53 -9.98 -23.09
CA VAL A 209 -6.31 -8.84 -22.60
C VAL A 209 -7.35 -8.46 -23.64
N ALA A 210 -8.62 -8.52 -23.24
CA ALA A 210 -9.75 -8.08 -24.04
C ALA A 210 -10.49 -6.95 -23.32
N ALA A 211 -11.21 -6.10 -24.03
CA ALA A 211 -12.00 -5.06 -23.42
C ALA A 211 -13.27 -4.76 -24.20
N CYS A 212 -14.28 -4.27 -23.50
CA CYS A 212 -15.48 -3.72 -24.11
C CYS A 212 -16.01 -2.53 -23.32
N PRO A 213 -16.62 -1.53 -24.00
CA PRO A 213 -17.26 -0.42 -23.33
C PRO A 213 -18.50 -0.91 -22.58
N VAL A 214 -18.72 -0.36 -21.41
CA VAL A 214 -19.88 -0.63 -20.56
C VAL A 214 -20.32 0.66 -19.88
N ARG A 215 -21.52 0.65 -19.31
CA ARG A 215 -22.01 1.71 -18.45
C ARG A 215 -22.28 1.13 -17.06
N VAL A 216 -21.85 1.82 -16.03
CA VAL A 216 -22.02 1.39 -14.64
C VAL A 216 -23.01 2.31 -13.95
N ARG A 217 -24.00 1.70 -13.31
CA ARG A 217 -24.97 2.38 -12.48
C ARG A 217 -24.46 2.52 -11.06
N TYR A 218 -24.53 3.71 -10.48
CA TYR A 218 -24.13 3.95 -9.10
C TYR A 218 -24.98 5.03 -8.44
N ARG A 219 -24.87 5.16 -7.13
CA ARG A 219 -25.44 6.24 -6.33
C ARG A 219 -24.41 6.69 -5.33
N GLU A 220 -24.34 7.99 -5.08
CA GLU A 220 -23.33 8.60 -4.22
C GLU A 220 -23.48 8.18 -2.75
N ASP A 221 -24.71 7.92 -2.30
CA ASP A 221 -24.94 7.44 -0.93
C ASP A 221 -26.13 6.48 -0.87
N LEU A 222 -25.80 5.19 -0.76
CA LEU A 222 -26.81 4.14 -0.63
C LEU A 222 -27.33 3.99 0.83
N ARG A 223 -26.74 4.71 1.79
CA ARG A 223 -27.02 4.56 3.23
C ARG A 223 -27.87 5.67 3.81
N THR A 224 -28.13 6.72 3.06
CA THR A 224 -29.10 7.73 3.46
C THR A 224 -30.53 7.20 3.31
N PRO A 225 -31.45 7.57 4.21
CA PRO A 225 -32.87 7.24 4.06
C PRO A 225 -33.48 7.74 2.75
N ARG A 226 -32.81 8.69 2.10
CA ARG A 226 -33.15 9.19 0.76
C ARG A 226 -31.90 9.13 -0.10
N PRO A 227 -31.61 7.97 -0.73
CA PRO A 227 -30.47 7.86 -1.64
C PRO A 227 -30.62 8.90 -2.76
N GLY A 228 -29.50 9.51 -3.13
CA GLY A 228 -29.43 10.44 -4.25
C GLY A 228 -29.92 9.83 -5.55
N PRO A 229 -30.10 10.62 -6.62
CA PRO A 229 -30.51 10.12 -7.90
C PRO A 229 -29.51 9.08 -8.40
N GLU A 230 -30.03 8.12 -9.14
CA GLU A 230 -29.22 7.13 -9.83
C GLU A 230 -28.38 7.82 -10.90
N GLN A 231 -27.08 7.54 -10.87
CA GLN A 231 -26.11 8.08 -11.81
C GLN A 231 -25.51 6.96 -12.65
N HIS A 232 -24.98 7.32 -13.82
CA HIS A 232 -24.32 6.40 -14.72
C HIS A 232 -22.94 6.91 -15.07
N LYS A 233 -21.99 6.00 -15.16
CA LYS A 233 -20.62 6.27 -15.58
C LYS A 233 -20.27 5.42 -16.79
N GLU A 234 -19.82 6.05 -17.86
CA GLU A 234 -19.15 5.37 -18.97
C GLU A 234 -17.86 4.75 -18.47
N ALA A 235 -17.67 3.48 -18.73
CA ALA A 235 -16.57 2.66 -18.24
C ALA A 235 -16.21 1.58 -19.26
N TRP A 236 -15.17 0.81 -18.92
CA TRP A 236 -14.72 -0.34 -19.68
C TRP A 236 -14.60 -1.56 -18.78
N LEU A 237 -15.09 -2.68 -19.23
CA LEU A 237 -14.82 -3.99 -18.66
C LEU A 237 -13.61 -4.59 -19.38
N VAL A 238 -12.49 -4.68 -18.68
CA VAL A 238 -11.26 -5.31 -19.17
C VAL A 238 -11.15 -6.72 -18.62
N VAL A 239 -11.00 -7.68 -19.51
CA VAL A 239 -10.94 -9.12 -19.20
C VAL A 239 -9.51 -9.61 -19.43
N VAL A 240 -8.86 -10.08 -18.37
CA VAL A 240 -7.51 -10.64 -18.45
C VAL A 240 -7.57 -12.15 -18.24
N ARG A 241 -7.17 -12.93 -19.24
CA ARG A 241 -7.07 -14.40 -19.18
C ARG A 241 -5.60 -14.81 -19.17
N LEU A 242 -5.25 -15.70 -18.26
CA LEU A 242 -3.90 -16.24 -18.16
C LEU A 242 -3.84 -17.59 -18.85
N GLU A 243 -2.96 -17.73 -19.82
CA GLU A 243 -2.68 -19.00 -20.48
C GLU A 243 -1.91 -19.93 -19.55
N ASN A 244 -2.23 -21.22 -19.60
CA ASN A 244 -1.58 -22.27 -18.80
C ASN A 244 -1.66 -22.09 -17.28
N VAL A 245 -2.64 -21.31 -16.81
CA VAL A 245 -2.96 -21.14 -15.40
C VAL A 245 -4.45 -21.44 -15.23
N ASP A 246 -4.75 -22.45 -14.41
CA ASP A 246 -6.12 -22.77 -14.01
C ASP A 246 -6.62 -21.73 -12.99
N ALA A 247 -7.11 -20.62 -13.51
CA ALA A 247 -7.66 -19.52 -12.73
C ALA A 247 -8.76 -18.80 -13.51
N ASP A 248 -9.73 -18.30 -12.78
CA ASP A 248 -10.78 -17.46 -13.36
C ASP A 248 -10.17 -16.19 -14.01
N PRO A 249 -10.78 -15.68 -15.08
CA PRO A 249 -10.34 -14.44 -15.68
C PRO A 249 -10.46 -13.28 -14.70
N TRP A 250 -9.53 -12.34 -14.77
CA TRP A 250 -9.65 -11.10 -14.00
C TRP A 250 -10.60 -10.17 -14.72
N LEU A 251 -11.57 -9.67 -13.99
CA LEU A 251 -12.52 -8.66 -14.45
C LEU A 251 -12.10 -7.33 -13.85
N LEU A 252 -11.63 -6.40 -14.69
CA LEU A 252 -11.20 -5.07 -14.26
C LEU A 252 -12.21 -4.05 -14.78
N LEU A 253 -12.75 -3.25 -13.89
CA LEU A 253 -13.56 -2.08 -14.24
C LEU A 253 -12.67 -0.85 -14.24
N THR A 254 -12.77 -0.05 -15.30
CA THR A 254 -12.04 1.22 -15.41
C THR A 254 -12.82 2.25 -16.19
N ASP A 255 -12.63 3.53 -15.88
CA ASP A 255 -13.12 4.66 -16.68
C ASP A 255 -12.04 5.22 -17.64
N TRP A 256 -10.89 4.54 -17.76
CA TRP A 256 -9.96 4.76 -18.85
C TRP A 256 -10.52 4.17 -20.15
N PRO A 257 -10.49 4.90 -21.27
CA PRO A 257 -10.77 4.31 -22.59
C PRO A 257 -9.81 3.16 -22.88
N VAL A 258 -10.33 2.03 -23.39
CA VAL A 258 -9.53 0.83 -23.71
C VAL A 258 -9.95 0.34 -25.10
N ASP A 259 -9.62 1.10 -26.10
CA ASP A 259 -9.98 0.90 -27.49
C ASP A 259 -8.84 0.35 -28.36
N ASP A 260 -7.61 0.32 -27.83
CA ASP A 260 -6.44 -0.18 -28.52
C ASP A 260 -5.53 -1.08 -27.63
N GLU A 261 -4.50 -1.64 -28.25
CA GLU A 261 -3.50 -2.48 -27.59
C GLU A 261 -2.76 -1.71 -26.48
N ALA A 262 -2.36 -0.47 -26.73
CA ALA A 262 -1.58 0.32 -25.79
C ALA A 262 -2.37 0.63 -24.51
N ALA A 263 -3.66 0.98 -24.66
CA ALA A 263 -4.59 1.20 -23.56
C ALA A 263 -4.85 -0.09 -22.77
N ALA A 264 -5.08 -1.21 -23.46
CA ALA A 264 -5.25 -2.52 -22.82
C ALA A 264 -4.02 -2.91 -21.98
N LEU A 265 -2.82 -2.78 -22.53
CA LEU A 265 -1.57 -3.03 -21.82
C LEU A 265 -1.34 -2.05 -20.67
N ARG A 266 -1.78 -0.80 -20.79
CA ARG A 266 -1.71 0.20 -19.72
C ARG A 266 -2.54 -0.24 -18.52
N VAL A 267 -3.81 -0.59 -18.71
CA VAL A 267 -4.69 -1.06 -17.62
C VAL A 267 -4.17 -2.34 -16.99
N PHE A 268 -3.67 -3.28 -17.78
CA PHE A 268 -3.01 -4.49 -17.28
C PHE A 268 -1.80 -4.16 -16.39
N ARG A 269 -0.94 -3.22 -16.79
CA ARG A 269 0.21 -2.78 -15.98
C ARG A 269 -0.22 -2.08 -14.70
N MET A 270 -1.30 -1.28 -14.73
CA MET A 270 -1.89 -0.66 -13.56
C MET A 270 -2.31 -1.72 -12.53
N ASP A 271 -3.09 -2.73 -12.92
CA ASP A 271 -3.47 -3.81 -11.99
C ASP A 271 -2.24 -4.58 -11.47
N ARG A 272 -1.23 -4.80 -12.29
CA ARG A 272 0.02 -5.41 -11.84
C ARG A 272 0.79 -4.56 -10.85
N THR A 273 0.75 -3.24 -10.99
CA THR A 273 1.40 -2.29 -10.07
C THR A 273 0.78 -2.32 -8.68
N ARG A 274 -0.49 -2.70 -8.56
CA ARG A 274 -1.17 -2.87 -7.27
C ARG A 274 -0.39 -3.75 -6.29
N TRP A 275 0.35 -4.74 -6.78
CA TRP A 275 1.18 -5.61 -5.93
C TRP A 275 2.36 -4.89 -5.25
N ALA A 276 2.65 -3.66 -5.65
CA ALA A 276 3.67 -2.85 -4.98
C ALA A 276 3.35 -2.58 -3.51
N VAL A 277 2.06 -2.55 -3.14
CA VAL A 277 1.63 -2.36 -1.75
C VAL A 277 1.89 -3.60 -0.89
N GLU A 278 1.75 -4.80 -1.46
CA GLU A 278 2.03 -6.06 -0.74
C GLU A 278 3.50 -6.15 -0.30
N ASP A 279 4.44 -5.72 -1.18
CA ASP A 279 5.86 -5.59 -0.83
C ASP A 279 6.09 -4.58 0.29
N SER A 280 5.27 -3.51 0.33
CA SER A 280 5.34 -2.47 1.36
C SER A 280 4.82 -2.99 2.69
N PHE A 281 3.71 -3.72 2.71
CA PHE A 281 3.21 -4.39 3.92
C PHE A 281 4.16 -5.44 4.45
N LYS A 282 4.73 -6.25 3.58
CA LYS A 282 5.74 -7.22 3.98
C LYS A 282 6.93 -6.52 4.64
N PHE A 283 7.37 -5.40 4.09
CA PHE A 283 8.46 -4.61 4.65
C PHE A 283 8.09 -4.03 6.02
N THR A 284 6.95 -3.36 6.17
CA THR A 284 6.52 -2.75 7.44
C THR A 284 6.26 -3.80 8.52
N LYS A 285 5.65 -4.93 8.19
CA LYS A 285 5.37 -5.99 9.15
C LYS A 285 6.63 -6.76 9.58
N GLN A 286 7.50 -7.13 8.64
CA GLN A 286 8.63 -8.02 8.92
C GLN A 286 9.91 -7.28 9.29
N ILE A 287 10.13 -6.07 8.79
CA ILE A 287 11.36 -5.32 9.02
C ILE A 287 11.16 -4.25 10.09
N LEU A 288 10.00 -3.59 10.10
CA LEU A 288 9.68 -2.57 11.10
C LEU A 288 8.87 -3.13 12.30
N GLY A 289 8.57 -4.43 12.31
CA GLY A 289 8.03 -5.12 13.48
C GLY A 289 6.62 -4.69 13.90
N TRP A 290 5.75 -4.30 12.97
CA TRP A 290 4.40 -3.84 13.32
C TRP A 290 3.60 -4.85 14.16
N GLU A 291 3.75 -6.16 13.89
CA GLU A 291 3.04 -7.20 14.61
C GLU A 291 3.63 -7.45 16.00
N ASP A 292 4.84 -6.97 16.29
CA ASP A 292 5.54 -7.15 17.58
C ASP A 292 5.19 -6.07 18.62
N VAL A 293 4.41 -5.06 18.23
CA VAL A 293 3.96 -3.96 19.11
C VAL A 293 3.14 -4.51 20.28
N GLN A 294 3.50 -4.12 21.51
CA GLN A 294 2.85 -4.53 22.77
C GLN A 294 2.35 -3.32 23.56
N LEU A 295 1.63 -2.42 22.91
CA LEU A 295 1.00 -1.26 23.53
C LEU A 295 -0.47 -1.57 23.81
N LEU A 296 -0.98 -1.11 24.94
CA LEU A 296 -2.37 -1.36 25.35
C LEU A 296 -3.34 -0.31 24.80
N ASP A 297 -2.90 0.93 24.76
CA ASP A 297 -3.66 2.09 24.29
C ASP A 297 -3.71 2.13 22.76
N LEU A 298 -4.92 2.33 22.20
CA LEU A 298 -5.14 2.31 20.75
C LEU A 298 -4.42 3.48 20.04
N GLU A 299 -4.43 4.68 20.63
CA GLU A 299 -3.77 5.84 20.02
C GLU A 299 -2.25 5.68 20.00
N ALA A 300 -1.68 5.05 21.02
CA ALA A 300 -0.26 4.71 21.03
C ALA A 300 0.07 3.67 19.94
N VAL A 301 -0.79 2.67 19.72
CA VAL A 301 -0.64 1.72 18.61
C VAL A 301 -0.71 2.44 17.26
N ARG A 302 -1.68 3.34 17.07
CA ARG A 302 -1.83 4.16 15.85
C ARG A 302 -0.58 4.96 15.56
N THR A 303 -0.10 5.68 16.57
CA THR A 303 1.11 6.52 16.44
C THR A 303 2.33 5.70 16.09
N LEU A 304 2.55 4.56 16.76
CA LEU A 304 3.70 3.71 16.47
C LEU A 304 3.65 3.09 15.06
N VAL A 305 2.47 2.66 14.62
CA VAL A 305 2.29 2.14 13.25
C VAL A 305 2.47 3.25 12.21
N ALA A 306 2.00 4.47 12.49
CA ALA A 306 2.24 5.64 11.63
C ALA A 306 3.75 5.99 11.55
N LEU A 307 4.50 5.91 12.65
CA LEU A 307 5.96 6.07 12.65
C LEU A 307 6.65 5.02 11.78
N GLY A 308 6.15 3.78 11.74
CA GLY A 308 6.62 2.77 10.80
C GLY A 308 6.45 3.20 9.34
N TRP A 309 5.34 3.87 9.00
CA TRP A 309 5.16 4.45 7.67
C TRP A 309 6.06 5.66 7.41
N VAL A 310 6.37 6.47 8.43
CA VAL A 310 7.38 7.54 8.31
C VAL A 310 8.73 6.95 7.94
N ALA A 311 9.16 5.88 8.62
CA ALA A 311 10.40 5.18 8.29
C ALA A 311 10.37 4.60 6.86
N ALA A 312 9.25 4.01 6.43
CA ALA A 312 9.09 3.51 5.06
C ALA A 312 9.12 4.64 4.03
N GLY A 313 8.43 5.75 4.28
CA GLY A 313 8.42 6.96 3.44
C GLY A 313 9.82 7.54 3.29
N PHE A 314 10.57 7.64 4.38
CA PHE A 314 11.96 8.07 4.35
C PHE A 314 12.83 7.18 3.45
N LEU A 315 12.68 5.87 3.51
CA LEU A 315 13.40 4.95 2.62
C LEU A 315 12.99 5.07 1.14
N TYR A 316 11.73 5.42 0.86
CA TYR A 316 11.31 5.74 -0.50
C TYR A 316 11.97 7.02 -0.99
N HIS A 317 12.01 8.05 -0.13
CA HIS A 317 12.67 9.32 -0.39
C HIS A 317 14.17 9.12 -0.67
N LEU A 318 14.89 8.34 0.14
CA LEU A 318 16.29 8.01 -0.10
C LEU A 318 16.51 7.36 -1.47
N GLY A 319 15.60 6.48 -1.88
CA GLY A 319 15.67 5.82 -3.20
C GLY A 319 15.50 6.77 -4.40
N VAL A 320 15.01 8.00 -4.16
CA VAL A 320 14.83 9.04 -5.19
C VAL A 320 15.94 10.09 -5.13
N THR A 321 16.44 10.39 -3.93
CA THR A 321 17.39 11.50 -3.68
C THR A 321 18.84 11.05 -3.68
N PHE A 322 19.12 9.79 -3.33
CA PHE A 322 20.46 9.26 -3.26
C PHE A 322 20.95 8.77 -4.63
N ASP A 323 22.18 9.13 -4.95
CA ASP A 323 22.88 8.66 -6.12
C ASP A 323 23.37 7.22 -5.96
N TRP A 324 23.73 6.59 -7.06
CA TRP A 324 24.23 5.20 -7.07
C TRP A 324 25.39 4.93 -6.10
N PRO A 325 26.41 5.79 -5.95
CA PRO A 325 27.46 5.61 -4.94
C PRO A 325 26.94 5.48 -3.51
N GLU A 326 25.94 6.29 -3.12
CA GLU A 326 25.33 6.29 -1.79
C GLU A 326 24.48 5.03 -1.58
N ILE A 327 23.62 4.70 -2.54
CA ILE A 327 22.81 3.47 -2.53
C ILE A 327 23.71 2.23 -2.44
N ARG A 328 24.81 2.20 -3.18
CA ARG A 328 25.80 1.12 -3.16
C ARG A 328 26.47 1.00 -1.79
N LEU A 329 26.87 2.12 -1.20
CA LEU A 329 27.51 2.14 0.12
C LEU A 329 26.58 1.64 1.20
N LEU A 330 25.35 2.16 1.28
CA LEU A 330 24.33 1.68 2.20
C LEU A 330 24.03 0.19 2.01
N GLY A 331 23.92 -0.24 0.75
CA GLY A 331 23.72 -1.64 0.43
C GLY A 331 24.84 -2.52 1.01
N ARG A 332 26.10 -2.15 0.84
CA ARG A 332 27.27 -2.87 1.37
C ARG A 332 27.28 -2.90 2.89
N LEU A 333 26.99 -1.79 3.55
CA LEU A 333 26.83 -1.74 5.01
C LEU A 333 25.72 -2.67 5.51
N GLY A 334 24.68 -2.87 4.69
CA GLY A 334 23.59 -3.81 4.94
C GLY A 334 23.86 -5.26 4.56
N GLY A 335 25.08 -5.58 4.10
CA GLY A 335 25.47 -6.93 3.68
C GLY A 335 25.11 -7.27 2.22
N TRP A 336 24.95 -6.25 1.36
CA TRP A 336 24.78 -6.45 -0.07
C TRP A 336 26.12 -6.75 -0.74
N GLU A 337 26.16 -7.83 -1.49
CA GLU A 337 27.27 -8.14 -2.39
C GLU A 337 26.90 -7.74 -3.81
N PRO A 338 27.77 -6.99 -4.53
CA PRO A 338 27.52 -6.61 -5.91
C PRO A 338 27.39 -7.86 -6.79
N ARG A 339 26.19 -8.22 -7.13
CA ARG A 339 25.89 -9.20 -8.19
C ARG A 339 25.43 -8.42 -9.40
N LYS A 340 25.78 -8.91 -10.61
CA LYS A 340 25.45 -8.28 -11.88
C LYS A 340 24.00 -7.80 -11.89
N ASP A 341 23.81 -6.51 -12.15
CA ASP A 341 22.58 -5.82 -12.55
C ASP A 341 21.41 -5.76 -11.53
N ARG A 342 21.63 -6.05 -10.25
CA ARG A 342 20.58 -5.86 -9.23
C ARG A 342 21.01 -4.88 -8.15
N PRO A 343 20.33 -3.75 -8.01
CA PRO A 343 20.56 -2.83 -6.90
C PRO A 343 20.20 -3.50 -5.55
N PRO A 344 20.75 -3.01 -4.42
CA PRO A 344 20.38 -3.49 -3.09
C PRO A 344 18.89 -3.27 -2.84
N GLY A 345 18.20 -4.30 -2.36
CA GLY A 345 16.80 -4.19 -1.99
C GLY A 345 16.61 -3.36 -0.69
N ARG A 346 15.40 -2.86 -0.46
CA ARG A 346 15.03 -2.02 0.69
C ARG A 346 15.49 -2.57 2.04
N THR A 347 15.35 -3.87 2.27
CA THR A 347 15.82 -4.53 3.50
C THR A 347 17.31 -4.32 3.73
N LEU A 348 18.12 -4.38 2.67
CA LEU A 348 19.56 -4.19 2.78
C LEU A 348 19.89 -2.72 3.00
N LEU A 349 19.18 -1.80 2.33
CA LEU A 349 19.32 -0.35 2.59
C LEU A 349 18.96 0.01 4.03
N THR A 350 17.87 -0.57 4.56
CA THR A 350 17.47 -0.38 5.96
C THR A 350 18.55 -0.87 6.93
N ARG A 351 19.09 -2.06 6.69
CA ARG A 351 20.19 -2.59 7.52
C ARG A 351 21.44 -1.72 7.44
N GLY A 352 21.78 -1.23 6.24
CA GLY A 352 22.91 -0.33 6.06
C GLY A 352 22.72 0.99 6.78
N LEU A 353 21.52 1.57 6.69
CA LEU A 353 21.18 2.78 7.43
C LEU A 353 21.24 2.55 8.95
N HIS A 354 20.71 1.42 9.42
CA HIS A 354 20.77 1.04 10.83
C HIS A 354 22.23 0.92 11.31
N SER A 355 23.08 0.21 10.54
CA SER A 355 24.51 0.10 10.84
C SER A 355 25.20 1.47 10.92
N LEU A 356 24.85 2.39 10.01
CA LEU A 356 25.39 3.75 10.00
C LEU A 356 24.96 4.56 11.24
N LEU A 357 23.67 4.46 11.61
CA LEU A 357 23.12 5.13 12.79
C LEU A 357 23.68 4.57 14.10
N ASP A 358 23.81 3.25 14.19
CA ASP A 358 24.43 2.57 15.34
C ASP A 358 25.90 2.94 15.50
N HIS A 359 26.63 3.03 14.39
CA HIS A 359 28.01 3.53 14.42
C HIS A 359 28.11 4.95 14.99
N ARG A 360 27.27 5.88 14.50
CA ARG A 360 27.21 7.25 15.03
C ARG A 360 26.85 7.30 16.51
N ARG A 361 25.88 6.51 16.93
CA ARG A 361 25.48 6.40 18.34
C ARG A 361 26.61 5.87 19.21
N THR A 362 27.27 4.81 18.76
CA THR A 362 28.40 4.21 19.46
C THR A 362 29.55 5.21 19.60
N ASP A 363 29.93 5.89 18.50
CA ASP A 363 30.98 6.92 18.51
C ASP A 363 30.64 8.05 19.50
N ALA A 364 29.38 8.53 19.49
CA ALA A 364 28.93 9.57 20.41
C ALA A 364 29.02 9.15 21.90
N ILE A 365 28.61 7.91 22.21
CA ILE A 365 28.71 7.35 23.57
C ILE A 365 30.17 7.22 24.01
N LEU A 366 31.03 6.70 23.14
CA LEU A 366 32.45 6.51 23.46
C LEU A 366 33.14 7.87 23.70
N ARG A 367 32.85 8.89 22.89
CA ARG A 367 33.37 10.25 23.08
C ARG A 367 32.84 10.88 24.35
N ASP A 368 31.59 10.66 24.72
CA ASP A 368 31.03 11.17 25.97
C ASP A 368 31.68 10.51 27.19
N GLU A 369 31.92 9.21 27.14
CA GLU A 369 32.62 8.46 28.18
C GLU A 369 34.03 8.99 28.39
N ILE A 370 34.79 9.21 27.31
CA ILE A 370 36.12 9.81 27.38
C ILE A 370 36.06 11.24 27.97
N ARG A 371 35.09 12.03 27.57
CA ARG A 371 34.89 13.38 28.09
C ARG A 371 34.62 13.38 29.60
N ARG A 372 33.84 12.42 30.09
CA ARG A 372 33.48 12.33 31.52
C ARG A 372 34.57 11.72 32.39
N HIS A 373 35.27 10.73 31.86
CA HIS A 373 36.18 9.87 32.65
C HIS A 373 37.63 9.93 32.19
N GLY A 374 37.92 10.74 31.17
CA GLY A 374 39.27 10.96 30.62
C GLY A 374 39.77 9.83 29.72
N ARG A 375 39.21 8.64 29.79
CA ARG A 375 39.59 7.48 28.97
C ARG A 375 38.50 6.43 28.94
N LEU A 376 38.57 5.53 27.97
CA LEU A 376 37.75 4.30 27.95
C LEU A 376 38.35 3.25 28.91
N PRO A 377 37.51 2.32 29.42
CA PRO A 377 37.99 1.13 30.12
C PRO A 377 38.98 0.35 29.24
N PRO A 378 40.19 0.03 29.72
CA PRO A 378 41.27 -0.48 28.88
C PRO A 378 40.94 -1.77 28.10
N ARG A 379 40.14 -2.66 28.69
CA ARG A 379 39.71 -3.89 28.02
C ARG A 379 38.77 -3.61 26.84
N LEU A 380 37.91 -2.59 26.96
CA LEU A 380 37.00 -2.21 25.88
C LEU A 380 37.74 -1.39 24.79
N ALA A 381 38.64 -0.52 25.16
CA ALA A 381 39.50 0.19 24.23
C ALA A 381 40.31 -0.77 23.36
N ALA A 382 40.89 -1.80 23.93
CA ALA A 382 41.63 -2.83 23.20
C ALA A 382 40.75 -3.62 22.21
N LEU A 383 39.48 -3.88 22.54
CA LEU A 383 38.55 -4.57 21.66
C LEU A 383 38.11 -3.68 20.48
N LEU A 384 38.01 -2.39 20.68
CA LEU A 384 37.61 -1.43 19.65
C LEU A 384 38.74 -1.13 18.64
N GLY A 385 39.99 -1.32 19.04
CA GLY A 385 41.13 -0.99 18.20
C GLY A 385 41.35 0.53 18.00
N PRO A 386 42.29 0.92 17.12
CA PRO A 386 42.50 2.33 16.79
C PRO A 386 41.23 2.97 16.18
N PRO A 387 40.94 4.24 16.48
CA PRO A 387 41.72 5.19 17.31
C PRO A 387 41.42 5.09 18.82
N TRP A 388 40.70 4.11 19.29
CA TRP A 388 40.21 4.03 20.67
C TRP A 388 41.19 3.34 21.64
N SER A 389 42.11 2.51 21.10
CA SER A 389 43.11 1.79 21.90
C SER A 389 44.26 2.69 22.40
N ASP A 390 44.45 3.85 21.74
CA ASP A 390 45.58 4.74 21.97
C ASP A 390 45.20 5.97 22.83
N GLN A 391 44.01 5.98 23.44
CA GLN A 391 43.51 7.07 24.29
C GLN A 391 43.54 6.72 25.78
#